data_273f8019f7efdd4b8584fcfb250fe297
#
_entry.id   273f8019f7efdd4b8584fcfb250fe297
#
_cell.length_a   1.000
_cell.length_b   1.000
_cell.length_c   1.000
_cell.angle_alpha   90.00
_cell.angle_beta   90.00
_cell.angle_gamma   90.00
#
_symmetry.space_group_name_H-M   'P 1'
#
loop_
_entity.id
_entity.type
_entity.pdbx_description
1 polymer ?
#
loop_
_entity_poly.entity_id
_entity_poly.type
_entity_poly.pdbx_seq_one_letter_code
_entity_poly.pdbx_strand_id
1 'polypeptide(L)'
;MSEKLNQVIKKQQAQIAEPFEAKEKDDIVQLVGFIIGDEEYAIPILNIQEIIKPISYTRVPSVPDYVLGVFNMRGNVMPLIDLARLFNFGNSEVGQNTRYIVLRKENETSIVGNAGFMIDKLTEAIKMPRSKIDPPPQTLDSRNGMILGIGKRDDSILTILKAESLLKRNF
;
A
#
# COMPACT_ATOMS: atom_id res chain seq x y z
N MET A 1 4.77 7.77 14.77
CA MET A 1 4.23 8.07 13.42
C MET A 1 3.23 7.02 12.94
N SER A 2 3.54 5.73 13.01
CA SER A 2 2.60 4.68 12.57
C SER A 2 1.32 4.61 13.42
N GLU A 3 1.35 4.97 14.71
CA GLU A 3 0.15 5.03 15.53
C GLU A 3 -0.84 6.10 15.07
N LYS A 4 -0.33 7.27 14.69
CA LYS A 4 -1.17 8.35 14.13
C LYS A 4 -1.83 7.91 12.83
N LEU A 5 -1.10 7.25 11.94
CA LEU A 5 -1.64 6.77 10.69
C LEU A 5 -2.69 5.69 10.91
N ASN A 6 -2.47 4.78 11.86
CA ASN A 6 -3.45 3.75 12.20
C ASN A 6 -4.74 4.36 12.75
N GLN A 7 -4.65 5.43 13.53
CA GLN A 7 -5.83 6.14 14.01
C GLN A 7 -6.61 6.78 12.86
N VAL A 8 -5.91 7.37 11.90
CA VAL A 8 -6.54 7.95 10.71
C VAL A 8 -7.23 6.87 9.89
N ILE A 9 -6.58 5.73 9.70
CA ILE A 9 -7.14 4.58 8.99
C ILE A 9 -8.43 4.12 9.66
N LYS A 10 -8.42 3.97 10.98
CA LYS A 10 -9.60 3.54 11.74
C LYS A 10 -10.75 4.54 11.62
N LYS A 11 -10.46 5.83 11.66
CA LYS A 11 -11.47 6.87 11.46
C LYS A 11 -12.11 6.80 10.08
N GLN A 12 -11.30 6.58 9.04
CA GLN A 12 -11.81 6.45 7.69
C GLN A 12 -12.69 5.23 7.53
N GLN A 13 -12.29 4.12 8.11
CA GLN A 13 -13.07 2.89 8.07
C GLN A 13 -14.41 3.05 8.79
N ALA A 14 -14.44 3.79 9.89
CA ALA A 14 -15.68 4.08 10.61
C ALA A 14 -16.63 4.98 9.81
N GLN A 15 -16.08 5.95 9.07
CA GLN A 15 -16.87 6.87 8.25
C GLN A 15 -17.55 6.18 7.07
N ILE A 16 -17.02 5.09 6.57
CA ILE A 16 -17.62 4.33 5.47
C ILE A 16 -18.94 3.68 5.88
N ALA A 17 -19.14 3.42 7.17
CA ALA A 17 -20.37 2.81 7.67
C ALA A 17 -21.58 3.74 7.61
N GLU A 18 -21.38 5.05 7.40
CA GLU A 18 -22.46 6.01 7.29
C GLU A 18 -22.88 6.20 5.82
N PRO A 19 -24.20 6.38 5.55
CA PRO A 19 -24.65 6.63 4.19
C PRO A 19 -24.03 7.92 3.69
N PHE A 20 -23.33 7.81 2.58
CA PHE A 20 -22.61 8.92 1.98
C PHE A 20 -23.47 9.57 0.92
N GLU A 21 -23.85 10.80 1.10
CA GLU A 21 -24.48 11.57 0.04
C GLU A 21 -23.42 11.92 -1.00
N ALA A 22 -23.66 11.51 -2.24
CA ALA A 22 -22.78 11.84 -3.34
C ALA A 22 -22.65 13.35 -3.46
N LYS A 23 -21.45 13.85 -3.17
CA LYS A 23 -21.14 15.26 -3.34
C LYS A 23 -20.70 15.49 -4.76
N GLU A 24 -21.27 16.47 -5.41
CA GLU A 24 -20.95 16.87 -6.77
C GLU A 24 -19.55 17.46 -6.92
N LYS A 25 -18.86 17.67 -5.81
CA LYS A 25 -17.52 18.26 -5.81
C LYS A 25 -16.45 17.20 -5.81
N ASP A 26 -15.24 17.62 -6.23
CA ASP A 26 -14.02 16.81 -6.18
C ASP A 26 -13.96 15.98 -4.90
N ASP A 27 -13.99 14.66 -5.08
CA ASP A 27 -13.75 13.75 -3.98
C ASP A 27 -12.30 13.90 -3.51
N ILE A 28 -12.13 13.94 -2.21
CA ILE A 28 -10.80 13.92 -1.62
C ILE A 28 -10.38 12.48 -1.43
N VAL A 29 -9.26 12.13 -2.02
CA VAL A 29 -8.64 10.81 -1.85
C VAL A 29 -7.64 10.93 -0.71
N GLN A 30 -7.71 10.02 0.25
CA GLN A 30 -6.76 9.96 1.35
C GLN A 30 -5.78 8.82 1.13
N LEU A 31 -4.50 9.15 1.22
CA LEU A 31 -3.41 8.25 0.88
C LEU A 31 -2.42 8.20 2.04
N VAL A 32 -1.68 7.11 2.11
CA VAL A 32 -0.49 7.01 2.96
C VAL A 32 0.72 6.98 2.04
N GLY A 33 1.61 7.96 2.21
CA GLY A 33 2.86 8.04 1.46
C GLY A 33 3.98 7.25 2.11
N PHE A 34 4.85 6.70 1.28
CA PHE A 34 6.02 5.97 1.76
C PHE A 34 7.11 6.00 0.70
N ILE A 35 8.32 5.70 1.13
CA ILE A 35 9.51 5.70 0.26
C ILE A 35 9.98 4.27 0.05
N ILE A 36 10.34 3.96 -1.19
CA ILE A 36 11.09 2.78 -1.57
C ILE A 36 12.27 3.26 -2.41
N GLY A 37 13.48 3.00 -1.94
CA GLY A 37 14.66 3.57 -2.56
C GLY A 37 14.64 5.09 -2.47
N ASP A 38 14.68 5.75 -3.61
CA ASP A 38 14.65 7.22 -3.69
C ASP A 38 13.30 7.76 -4.17
N GLU A 39 12.32 6.90 -4.34
CA GLU A 39 11.04 7.27 -4.93
C GLU A 39 9.92 7.26 -3.89
N GLU A 40 9.00 8.21 -4.00
CA GLU A 40 7.82 8.25 -3.14
C GLU A 40 6.62 7.62 -3.83
N TYR A 41 5.94 6.76 -3.09
CA TYR A 41 4.72 6.07 -3.49
C TYR A 41 3.62 6.34 -2.50
N ALA A 42 2.41 5.99 -2.84
CA ALA A 42 1.29 6.08 -1.92
C ALA A 42 0.27 4.96 -2.19
N ILE A 43 -0.49 4.63 -1.16
CA ILE A 43 -1.59 3.67 -1.24
C ILE A 43 -2.81 4.32 -0.60
N PRO A 44 -4.02 4.14 -1.19
CA PRO A 44 -5.23 4.66 -0.55
C PRO A 44 -5.43 4.08 0.85
N ILE A 45 -5.77 4.92 1.79
CA ILE A 45 -5.96 4.54 3.20
C ILE A 45 -6.99 3.42 3.34
N LEU A 46 -8.03 3.44 2.53
CA LEU A 46 -9.12 2.47 2.62
C LEU A 46 -8.67 1.02 2.37
N ASN A 47 -7.55 0.84 1.68
CA ASN A 47 -6.99 -0.48 1.38
C ASN A 47 -6.04 -0.98 2.46
N ILE A 48 -5.70 -0.14 3.43
CA ILE A 48 -4.74 -0.48 4.48
C ILE A 48 -5.49 -0.99 5.70
N GLN A 49 -5.14 -2.19 6.15
CA GLN A 49 -5.66 -2.71 7.40
C GLN A 49 -4.89 -2.16 8.58
N GLU A 50 -3.57 -2.17 8.49
CA GLU A 50 -2.70 -1.75 9.58
C GLU A 50 -1.29 -1.49 9.06
N ILE A 51 -0.55 -0.64 9.76
CA ILE A 51 0.88 -0.42 9.52
C ILE A 51 1.60 -0.83 10.80
N ILE A 52 2.56 -1.74 10.68
CA ILE A 52 3.25 -2.29 11.84
C ILE A 52 4.77 -2.17 11.69
N LYS A 53 5.45 -2.20 12.83
CA LYS A 53 6.91 -2.36 12.84
C LYS A 53 7.25 -3.78 12.38
N PRO A 54 8.45 -3.98 11.80
CA PRO A 54 8.85 -5.31 11.37
C PRO A 54 8.76 -6.34 12.49
N ILE A 55 8.20 -7.50 12.15
CA ILE A 55 8.15 -8.68 13.02
C ILE A 55 8.78 -9.86 12.30
N SER A 56 9.07 -10.90 13.02
CA SER A 56 9.69 -12.10 12.47
C SER A 56 8.81 -12.74 11.41
N TYR A 57 9.43 -13.28 10.39
CA TYR A 57 8.75 -14.04 9.35
C TYR A 57 9.49 -15.34 9.09
N THR A 58 8.79 -16.32 8.54
CA THR A 58 9.31 -17.62 8.19
C THR A 58 9.46 -17.70 6.67
N ARG A 59 10.64 -18.09 6.21
CA ARG A 59 10.88 -18.24 4.77
C ARG A 59 10.09 -19.41 4.21
N VAL A 60 9.61 -19.25 2.99
CA VAL A 60 8.88 -20.29 2.27
C VAL A 60 9.68 -20.66 1.04
N PRO A 61 9.87 -21.97 0.76
CA PRO A 61 10.61 -22.39 -0.43
C PRO A 61 9.81 -22.16 -1.71
N SER A 62 10.55 -22.02 -2.82
CA SER A 62 9.98 -21.99 -4.16
C SER A 62 9.01 -20.84 -4.44
N VAL A 63 9.25 -19.69 -3.82
CA VAL A 63 8.51 -18.46 -4.09
C VAL A 63 9.41 -17.47 -4.83
N PRO A 64 8.83 -16.47 -5.53
CA PRO A 64 9.63 -15.41 -6.12
C PRO A 64 10.47 -14.68 -5.06
N ASP A 65 11.58 -14.08 -5.48
CA ASP A 65 12.51 -13.43 -4.56
C ASP A 65 11.91 -12.24 -3.82
N TYR A 66 10.86 -11.62 -4.35
CA TYR A 66 10.19 -10.51 -3.67
C TYR A 66 9.31 -10.98 -2.50
N VAL A 67 9.02 -12.28 -2.40
CA VAL A 67 8.30 -12.85 -1.27
C VAL A 67 9.33 -13.26 -0.22
N LEU A 68 9.41 -12.51 0.87
CA LEU A 68 10.35 -12.79 1.95
C LEU A 68 9.97 -14.03 2.73
N GLY A 69 8.69 -14.29 2.87
CA GLY A 69 8.17 -15.42 3.61
C GLY A 69 6.74 -15.16 4.07
N VAL A 70 6.37 -15.78 5.18
CA VAL A 70 5.06 -15.59 5.79
C VAL A 70 5.24 -15.14 7.24
N PHE A 71 4.30 -14.33 7.73
CA PHE A 71 4.32 -13.90 9.11
C PHE A 71 2.91 -14.02 9.72
N ASN A 72 2.87 -14.10 11.03
CA ASN A 72 1.63 -14.21 11.78
C ASN A 72 1.30 -12.86 12.41
N MET A 73 0.15 -12.31 12.08
CA MET A 73 -0.38 -11.12 12.72
C MET A 73 -1.73 -11.44 13.31
N ARG A 74 -1.79 -11.45 14.65
CA ARG A 74 -3.04 -11.70 15.38
C ARG A 74 -3.76 -12.98 14.96
N GLY A 75 -3.00 -14.05 14.77
CA GLY A 75 -3.54 -15.35 14.37
C GLY A 75 -3.76 -15.54 12.88
N ASN A 76 -3.51 -14.50 12.08
CA ASN A 76 -3.63 -14.59 10.62
C ASN A 76 -2.25 -14.69 9.99
N VAL A 77 -2.01 -15.79 9.28
CA VAL A 77 -0.75 -15.99 8.54
C VAL A 77 -0.91 -15.40 7.15
N MET A 78 0.03 -14.54 6.77
CA MET A 78 -0.01 -13.89 5.47
C MET A 78 1.39 -13.72 4.89
N PRO A 79 1.50 -13.60 3.57
CA PRO A 79 2.81 -13.39 2.96
C PRO A 79 3.34 -12.00 3.23
N LEU A 80 4.67 -11.91 3.28
CA LEU A 80 5.41 -10.65 3.39
C LEU A 80 6.16 -10.42 2.09
N ILE A 81 5.88 -9.30 1.44
CA ILE A 81 6.45 -8.95 0.15
C ILE A 81 7.36 -7.73 0.32
N ASP A 82 8.57 -7.82 -0.21
CA ASP A 82 9.48 -6.69 -0.26
C ASP A 82 9.19 -5.87 -1.52
N LEU A 83 8.62 -4.69 -1.36
CA LEU A 83 8.28 -3.85 -2.50
C LEU A 83 9.50 -3.40 -3.30
N ALA A 84 10.66 -3.21 -2.64
CA ALA A 84 11.87 -2.86 -3.36
C ALA A 84 12.25 -3.95 -4.35
N ARG A 85 12.17 -5.21 -3.95
CA ARG A 85 12.43 -6.34 -4.85
C ARG A 85 11.36 -6.48 -5.92
N LEU A 86 10.10 -6.29 -5.54
CA LEU A 86 9.00 -6.36 -6.49
C LEU A 86 9.15 -5.34 -7.62
N PHE A 87 9.67 -4.15 -7.30
CA PHE A 87 9.89 -3.08 -8.27
C PHE A 87 11.30 -3.10 -8.89
N ASN A 88 12.10 -4.11 -8.58
CA ASN A 88 13.47 -4.26 -9.08
C ASN A 88 14.43 -3.15 -8.63
N PHE A 89 14.23 -2.64 -7.43
CA PHE A 89 15.14 -1.65 -6.83
C PHE A 89 16.23 -2.31 -5.95
N GLY A 90 16.34 -3.62 -5.97
CA GLY A 90 17.28 -4.35 -5.12
C GLY A 90 16.65 -4.74 -3.79
N ASN A 91 17.49 -5.03 -2.80
CA ASN A 91 17.03 -5.46 -1.49
C ASN A 91 16.79 -4.26 -0.58
N SER A 92 15.70 -4.31 0.17
CA SER A 92 15.52 -3.37 1.28
C SER A 92 16.36 -3.84 2.47
N GLU A 93 17.04 -2.90 3.11
CA GLU A 93 17.68 -3.17 4.39
C GLU A 93 16.73 -2.80 5.51
N VAL A 94 16.51 -3.73 6.44
CA VAL A 94 15.64 -3.47 7.59
C VAL A 94 16.36 -2.52 8.52
N GLY A 95 15.76 -1.37 8.75
CA GLY A 95 16.28 -0.33 9.62
C GLY A 95 15.20 0.20 10.54
N GLN A 96 15.55 1.30 11.22
CA GLN A 96 14.66 1.92 12.20
C GLN A 96 13.36 2.43 11.58
N ASN A 97 13.38 2.81 10.31
CA ASN A 97 12.23 3.38 9.61
C ASN A 97 11.40 2.37 8.82
N THR A 98 11.88 1.14 8.72
CA THR A 98 11.19 0.07 7.99
C THR A 98 9.82 -0.19 8.63
N ARG A 99 8.82 -0.41 7.77
CA ARG A 99 7.47 -0.74 8.22
C ARG A 99 6.88 -1.80 7.29
N TYR A 100 5.92 -2.54 7.82
CA TYR A 100 5.07 -3.42 7.01
C TYR A 100 3.71 -2.75 6.88
N ILE A 101 3.29 -2.51 5.64
CA ILE A 101 1.93 -2.06 5.36
C ILE A 101 1.10 -3.29 5.08
N VAL A 102 0.13 -3.57 5.94
CA VAL A 102 -0.76 -4.72 5.76
C VAL A 102 -1.96 -4.26 4.97
N LEU A 103 -2.10 -4.80 3.76
CA LEU A 103 -3.24 -4.53 2.90
C LEU A 103 -4.29 -5.61 3.12
N ARG A 104 -5.54 -5.17 3.14
CA ARG A 104 -6.65 -6.09 3.33
C ARG A 104 -7.27 -6.49 2.00
N LYS A 105 -7.81 -7.69 1.96
CA LYS A 105 -8.61 -8.14 0.82
C LYS A 105 -9.82 -7.21 0.64
N GLU A 106 -10.26 -7.08 -0.59
CA GLU A 106 -11.32 -6.15 -0.96
C GLU A 106 -12.66 -6.49 -0.29
N ASN A 107 -13.00 -7.77 -0.22
CA ASN A 107 -14.22 -8.24 0.41
C ASN A 107 -14.08 -9.70 0.88
N GLU A 108 -15.06 -10.19 1.63
CA GLU A 108 -15.02 -11.54 2.19
C GLU A 108 -15.05 -12.64 1.13
N THR A 109 -15.59 -12.35 -0.05
CA THR A 109 -15.63 -13.32 -1.14
C THR A 109 -14.37 -13.32 -2.00
N SER A 110 -13.46 -12.40 -1.74
CA SER A 110 -12.19 -12.33 -2.48
C SER A 110 -11.38 -13.60 -2.22
N ILE A 111 -10.89 -14.22 -3.28
CA ILE A 111 -9.97 -15.36 -3.19
C ILE A 111 -8.57 -14.90 -2.82
N VAL A 112 -8.30 -13.60 -2.93
CA VAL A 112 -7.01 -13.01 -2.59
C VAL A 112 -7.05 -12.61 -1.12
N GLY A 113 -6.08 -13.11 -0.35
CA GLY A 113 -5.98 -12.81 1.07
C GLY A 113 -5.26 -11.51 1.36
N ASN A 114 -5.14 -11.19 2.64
CA ASN A 114 -4.33 -10.07 3.10
C ASN A 114 -2.85 -10.37 2.88
N ALA A 115 -2.06 -9.33 2.76
CA ALA A 115 -0.60 -9.46 2.64
C ALA A 115 0.08 -8.26 3.28
N GLY A 116 1.29 -8.47 3.79
CA GLY A 116 2.13 -7.40 4.28
C GLY A 116 3.16 -6.99 3.24
N PHE A 117 3.42 -5.70 3.15
CA PHE A 117 4.38 -5.14 2.19
C PHE A 117 5.42 -4.34 2.94
N MET A 118 6.68 -4.74 2.79
CA MET A 118 7.78 -4.06 3.45
C MET A 118 8.16 -2.82 2.67
N ILE A 119 8.24 -1.70 3.38
CA ILE A 119 8.61 -0.39 2.83
C ILE A 119 9.79 0.19 3.62
N ASP A 120 10.53 1.10 3.01
CA ASP A 120 11.70 1.69 3.64
C ASP A 120 11.34 2.70 4.72
N LYS A 121 10.35 3.55 4.45
CA LYS A 121 9.99 4.64 5.36
C LYS A 121 8.60 5.18 5.03
N LEU A 122 7.82 5.47 6.06
CA LEU A 122 6.57 6.22 5.89
C LEU A 122 6.90 7.71 5.71
N THR A 123 6.12 8.40 4.90
CA THR A 123 6.25 9.85 4.76
C THR A 123 5.13 10.56 5.51
N GLU A 124 3.93 10.60 4.95
CA GLU A 124 2.83 11.33 5.57
C GLU A 124 1.48 10.82 5.09
N ALA A 125 0.43 11.20 5.81
CA ALA A 125 -0.93 11.05 5.31
C ALA A 125 -1.19 12.20 4.33
N ILE A 126 -1.67 11.87 3.14
CA ILE A 126 -1.83 12.81 2.05
C ILE A 126 -3.32 12.89 1.70
N LYS A 127 -3.85 14.11 1.63
CA LYS A 127 -5.19 14.36 1.10
C LYS A 127 -5.05 15.04 -0.24
N MET A 128 -5.71 14.52 -1.25
CA MET A 128 -5.56 15.01 -2.61
C MET A 128 -6.89 14.97 -3.33
N PRO A 129 -7.28 16.06 -4.02
CA PRO A 129 -8.46 16.02 -4.88
C PRO A 129 -8.28 15.00 -5.99
N ARG A 130 -9.33 14.26 -6.30
CA ARG A 130 -9.27 13.25 -7.37
C ARG A 130 -8.89 13.88 -8.70
N SER A 131 -9.24 15.14 -8.94
CA SER A 131 -8.90 15.86 -10.15
C SER A 131 -7.39 16.07 -10.35
N LYS A 132 -6.61 15.99 -9.28
CA LYS A 132 -5.15 16.10 -9.35
C LYS A 132 -4.45 14.75 -9.55
N ILE A 133 -5.22 13.70 -9.71
CA ILE A 133 -4.69 12.36 -9.96
C ILE A 133 -4.96 12.01 -11.41
N ASP A 134 -3.90 11.89 -12.20
CA ASP A 134 -4.00 11.49 -13.59
C ASP A 134 -3.91 9.98 -13.72
N PRO A 135 -4.51 9.38 -14.75
CA PRO A 135 -4.32 7.95 -15.03
C PRO A 135 -2.85 7.69 -15.36
N PRO A 136 -2.36 6.46 -15.14
CA PRO A 136 -0.96 6.15 -15.44
C PRO A 136 -0.70 6.28 -16.93
N PRO A 137 0.47 6.80 -17.32
CA PRO A 137 0.84 6.81 -18.74
C PRO A 137 0.87 5.40 -19.30
N GLN A 138 0.50 5.23 -20.56
CA GLN A 138 0.49 3.91 -21.20
C GLN A 138 1.85 3.22 -21.16
N THR A 139 2.93 3.99 -21.19
CA THR A 139 4.29 3.47 -21.07
C THR A 139 4.60 2.84 -19.73
N LEU A 140 3.85 3.22 -18.68
CA LEU A 140 4.01 2.65 -17.34
C LEU A 140 3.01 1.52 -17.06
N ASP A 141 2.04 1.32 -17.93
CA ASP A 141 1.04 0.27 -17.78
C ASP A 141 1.65 -1.14 -17.94
N SER A 142 2.88 -1.20 -18.46
CA SER A 142 3.64 -2.45 -18.56
C SER A 142 3.97 -3.09 -17.20
N ARG A 143 3.69 -2.41 -16.09
CA ARG A 143 3.88 -2.95 -14.74
C ARG A 143 2.64 -3.68 -14.22
N ASN A 144 1.90 -4.35 -15.09
CA ASN A 144 0.78 -5.22 -14.72
C ASN A 144 -0.34 -4.51 -13.96
N GLY A 145 -0.61 -3.25 -14.30
CA GLY A 145 -1.71 -2.50 -13.71
C GLY A 145 -1.51 -2.15 -12.24
N MET A 146 -0.28 -2.15 -11.72
CA MET A 146 -0.02 -1.84 -10.32
C MET A 146 -0.16 -0.37 -9.97
N ILE A 147 -0.19 0.51 -10.97
CA ILE A 147 -0.30 1.94 -10.75
C ILE A 147 -1.75 2.37 -10.91
N LEU A 148 -2.32 2.93 -9.86
CA LEU A 148 -3.66 3.48 -9.86
C LEU A 148 -3.69 4.83 -10.58
N GLY A 149 -2.68 5.65 -10.35
CA GLY A 149 -2.59 6.96 -10.95
C GLY A 149 -1.34 7.70 -10.53
N ILE A 150 -1.18 8.90 -11.09
CA ILE A 150 -0.06 9.79 -10.79
C ILE A 150 -0.64 11.05 -10.15
N GLY A 151 -0.28 11.28 -8.91
CA GLY A 151 -0.68 12.49 -8.19
C GLY A 151 0.32 13.62 -8.44
N LYS A 152 -0.21 14.79 -8.74
CA LYS A 152 0.63 15.98 -8.92
C LYS A 152 0.68 16.75 -7.61
N ARG A 153 1.88 16.97 -7.14
CA ARG A 153 2.17 17.84 -5.99
C ARG A 153 3.11 18.92 -6.49
N ASP A 154 3.12 20.06 -5.86
CA ASP A 154 3.83 21.28 -6.28
C ASP A 154 5.03 21.04 -7.23
N ASP A 155 6.11 20.45 -6.71
CA ASP A 155 7.32 20.21 -7.50
C ASP A 155 7.64 18.70 -7.66
N SER A 156 6.70 17.82 -7.27
CA SER A 156 6.96 16.40 -7.28
C SER A 156 5.79 15.60 -7.79
N ILE A 157 6.09 14.37 -8.16
CA ILE A 157 5.11 13.41 -8.64
C ILE A 157 5.00 12.30 -7.62
N LEU A 158 3.77 11.92 -7.31
CA LEU A 158 3.47 10.84 -6.40
C LEU A 158 2.85 9.69 -7.18
N THR A 159 3.51 8.54 -7.16
CA THR A 159 2.97 7.34 -7.81
C THR A 159 2.03 6.62 -6.84
N ILE A 160 0.76 6.54 -7.21
CA ILE A 160 -0.26 5.90 -6.38
C ILE A 160 -0.43 4.47 -6.84
N LEU A 161 -0.22 3.53 -5.92
CA LEU A 161 -0.29 2.11 -6.22
C LEU A 161 -1.70 1.57 -6.05
N LYS A 162 -2.01 0.57 -6.85
CA LYS A 162 -3.31 -0.12 -6.83
C LYS A 162 -3.19 -1.33 -5.92
N ALA A 163 -3.75 -1.23 -4.72
CA ALA A 163 -3.68 -2.28 -3.71
C ALA A 163 -4.19 -3.63 -4.23
N GLU A 164 -5.30 -3.61 -4.95
CA GLU A 164 -5.88 -4.82 -5.53
C GLU A 164 -4.87 -5.57 -6.40
N SER A 165 -4.12 -4.85 -7.23
CA SER A 165 -3.12 -5.46 -8.11
C SER A 165 -1.94 -6.01 -7.34
N LEU A 166 -1.54 -5.35 -6.25
CA LEU A 166 -0.49 -5.86 -5.39
C LEU A 166 -0.90 -7.17 -4.71
N LEU A 167 -2.16 -7.26 -4.29
CA LEU A 167 -2.68 -8.44 -3.62
C LEU A 167 -2.91 -9.62 -4.57
N LYS A 168 -3.16 -9.37 -5.85
CA LYS A 168 -3.45 -10.41 -6.85
C LYS A 168 -2.23 -11.19 -7.33
N ARG A 169 -1.08 -10.95 -6.76
CA ARG A 169 0.13 -11.66 -7.16
C ARG A 169 0.06 -13.12 -6.72
N ASN A 170 0.23 -14.00 -7.68
CA ASN A 170 0.32 -15.44 -7.43
C ASN A 170 1.77 -15.80 -7.09
N PHE A 171 1.94 -16.37 -5.94
CA PHE A 171 3.25 -16.84 -5.49
C PHE A 171 3.13 -18.17 -4.74
#